data_556edde0728551cc4f07b03d810bbdf4
#
_entry.id   556edde0728551cc4f07b03d810bbdf4
#
_cell.length_a   1.000
_cell.length_b   1.000
_cell.length_c   1.000
_cell.angle_alpha   90.00
_cell.angle_beta   90.00
_cell.angle_gamma   90.00
#
_symmetry.space_group_name_H-M   'P 1'
#
loop_
_entity.id
_entity.type
_entity.pdbx_description
1 polymer ?
#
loop_
_entity_poly.entity_id
_entity_poly.type
_entity_poly.pdbx_seq_one_letter_code
_entity_poly.pdbx_strand_id
1 'polypeptide(L)'
;MNALVVALIVVAAVIVVGLLASIRVVQQYEMGVHFRLGQVIGLRKPGLRPIIPVIDLLRRVSLRIVTMPIQSQGIITRDNVSIDVSAVAYFKVVDAVKSVVAIENVGAAINQIAQTTLRKVVGQHTLDETLAETDRINLSIREILDVTTSDWGVVVTLVELKDIQLPDSMKRAMARQAEAEREKRAKIIAAEGEALAADKLGIAADIMMAHPVALQLRNLQSLVEIGVDKNTTVVFPSPIMSTIEELASFMSRERQAGGAVQQEPGQSSAEGVTISRAGRSQTK
;
A
#
# COMPACT_ATOMS: atom_id res chain seq x y z
N MET A 1 -2.28 65.80 -57.66
CA MET A 1 -3.09 64.83 -56.89
C MET A 1 -3.65 65.63 -55.73
N ASN A 2 -4.96 65.90 -55.69
CA ASN A 2 -5.54 66.87 -54.77
C ASN A 2 -5.38 66.39 -53.29
N ALA A 3 -4.99 67.32 -52.41
CA ALA A 3 -4.81 67.01 -50.95
C ALA A 3 -6.05 66.33 -50.35
N LEU A 4 -7.23 66.64 -50.87
CA LEU A 4 -8.51 66.00 -50.55
C LEU A 4 -8.54 64.49 -50.86
N VAL A 5 -7.98 64.06 -52.00
CA VAL A 5 -7.94 62.64 -52.40
C VAL A 5 -6.95 61.85 -51.50
N VAL A 6 -5.82 62.45 -51.16
CA VAL A 6 -4.84 61.85 -50.25
C VAL A 6 -5.44 61.68 -48.83
N ALA A 7 -6.12 62.72 -48.33
CA ALA A 7 -6.79 62.67 -47.03
C ALA A 7 -7.88 61.57 -47.02
N LEU A 8 -8.68 61.44 -48.09
CA LEU A 8 -9.73 60.41 -48.20
C LEU A 8 -9.16 58.98 -48.24
N ILE A 9 -8.00 58.77 -48.93
CA ILE A 9 -7.31 57.47 -48.95
C ILE A 9 -6.76 57.12 -47.57
N VAL A 10 -6.18 58.09 -46.84
CA VAL A 10 -5.66 57.88 -45.49
C VAL A 10 -6.79 57.52 -44.53
N VAL A 11 -7.92 58.23 -44.59
CA VAL A 11 -9.08 57.92 -43.76
C VAL A 11 -9.66 56.54 -44.09
N ALA A 12 -9.78 56.19 -45.38
CA ALA A 12 -10.21 54.84 -45.77
C ALA A 12 -9.27 53.75 -45.30
N ALA A 13 -7.96 53.96 -45.39
CA ALA A 13 -6.94 53.02 -44.88
C ALA A 13 -7.03 52.85 -43.37
N VAL A 14 -7.24 53.90 -42.58
CA VAL A 14 -7.45 53.84 -41.13
C VAL A 14 -8.70 53.07 -40.77
N ILE A 15 -9.80 53.27 -41.52
CA ILE A 15 -11.06 52.51 -41.30
C ILE A 15 -10.84 51.02 -41.60
N VAL A 16 -10.19 50.68 -42.70
CA VAL A 16 -9.91 49.30 -43.07
C VAL A 16 -9.00 48.60 -42.02
N VAL A 17 -7.95 49.26 -41.57
CA VAL A 17 -7.07 48.79 -40.52
C VAL A 17 -7.85 48.62 -39.21
N GLY A 18 -8.72 49.56 -38.85
CA GLY A 18 -9.60 49.50 -37.68
C GLY A 18 -10.57 48.33 -37.76
N LEU A 19 -11.15 48.07 -38.93
CA LEU A 19 -12.07 46.93 -39.16
C LEU A 19 -11.31 45.58 -39.06
N LEU A 20 -10.14 45.47 -39.62
CA LEU A 20 -9.30 44.26 -39.51
C LEU A 20 -8.86 44.02 -38.06
N ALA A 21 -8.48 45.06 -37.33
CA ALA A 21 -8.13 44.97 -35.91
C ALA A 21 -9.32 44.67 -34.99
N SER A 22 -10.53 44.90 -35.46
CA SER A 22 -11.79 44.67 -34.74
C SER A 22 -12.12 43.18 -34.61
N ILE A 23 -11.62 42.30 -35.47
CA ILE A 23 -11.97 40.91 -35.49
C ILE A 23 -11.03 40.14 -34.56
N ARG A 24 -11.60 39.56 -33.49
CA ARG A 24 -10.87 38.66 -32.56
C ARG A 24 -11.48 37.28 -32.58
N VAL A 25 -10.63 36.27 -32.59
CA VAL A 25 -11.00 34.86 -32.51
C VAL A 25 -10.89 34.41 -31.06
N VAL A 26 -11.98 33.87 -30.54
CA VAL A 26 -12.02 33.16 -29.23
C VAL A 26 -12.04 31.68 -29.54
N GLN A 27 -11.10 30.94 -28.98
CA GLN A 27 -10.96 29.51 -29.22
C GLN A 27 -12.05 28.74 -28.47
N GLN A 28 -12.34 27.48 -28.88
CA GLN A 28 -13.41 26.67 -28.31
C GLN A 28 -13.22 26.38 -26.83
N TYR A 29 -11.99 26.27 -26.37
CA TYR A 29 -11.64 26.04 -24.98
C TYR A 29 -11.42 27.31 -24.16
N GLU A 30 -11.69 28.47 -24.72
CA GLU A 30 -11.56 29.77 -24.08
C GLU A 30 -12.92 30.45 -24.00
N MET A 31 -13.11 31.27 -22.98
CA MET A 31 -14.23 32.20 -22.87
C MET A 31 -13.69 33.62 -22.80
N GLY A 32 -14.26 34.49 -23.59
CA GLY A 32 -13.90 35.91 -23.62
C GLY A 32 -14.71 36.73 -22.62
N VAL A 33 -14.05 37.36 -21.64
CA VAL A 33 -14.67 38.37 -20.79
C VAL A 33 -14.53 39.71 -21.49
N HIS A 34 -15.66 40.31 -21.83
CA HIS A 34 -15.75 41.56 -22.61
C HIS A 34 -15.87 42.76 -21.66
N PHE A 35 -14.87 43.61 -21.67
CA PHE A 35 -14.86 44.88 -20.95
C PHE A 35 -15.06 46.04 -21.95
N ARG A 36 -15.87 46.99 -21.60
CA ARG A 36 -16.03 48.24 -22.30
C ARG A 36 -15.85 49.39 -21.33
N LEU A 37 -14.90 50.27 -21.62
CA LEU A 37 -14.54 51.38 -20.73
C LEU A 37 -14.33 50.95 -19.25
N GLY A 38 -13.77 49.75 -19.03
CA GLY A 38 -13.51 49.21 -17.70
C GLY A 38 -14.69 48.47 -17.06
N GLN A 39 -15.89 48.45 -17.65
CA GLN A 39 -17.02 47.69 -17.13
C GLN A 39 -17.20 46.38 -17.86
N VAL A 40 -17.55 45.33 -17.13
CA VAL A 40 -17.90 44.02 -17.69
C VAL A 40 -19.27 44.09 -18.33
N ILE A 41 -19.35 43.90 -19.65
CA ILE A 41 -20.63 43.87 -20.37
C ILE A 41 -21.17 42.44 -20.44
N GLY A 42 -20.30 41.46 -20.53
CA GLY A 42 -20.73 40.05 -20.59
C GLY A 42 -19.69 39.11 -21.13
N LEU A 43 -20.10 37.86 -21.30
CA LEU A 43 -19.30 36.77 -21.81
C LEU A 43 -19.43 36.62 -23.31
N ARG A 44 -18.31 36.41 -23.99
CA ARG A 44 -18.29 36.11 -25.43
C ARG A 44 -17.97 34.62 -25.63
N LYS A 45 -18.92 33.92 -26.24
CA LYS A 45 -18.78 32.51 -26.63
C LYS A 45 -17.70 32.35 -27.70
N PRO A 46 -17.10 31.18 -27.86
CA PRO A 46 -16.12 30.86 -28.92
C PRO A 46 -16.61 31.28 -30.31
N GLY A 47 -15.68 31.64 -31.18
CA GLY A 47 -15.91 32.06 -32.56
C GLY A 47 -15.33 33.41 -32.89
N LEU A 48 -15.63 33.89 -34.09
CA LEU A 48 -15.28 35.25 -34.57
C LEU A 48 -16.15 36.28 -33.87
N ARG A 49 -15.54 37.25 -33.18
CA ARG A 49 -16.25 38.27 -32.44
C ARG A 49 -15.75 39.66 -32.81
N PRO A 50 -16.62 40.54 -33.25
CA PRO A 50 -16.27 41.94 -33.49
C PRO A 50 -16.08 42.66 -32.14
N ILE A 51 -15.01 43.40 -32.04
CA ILE A 51 -14.64 44.21 -30.88
C ILE A 51 -14.26 45.60 -31.38
N ILE A 52 -14.70 46.64 -30.69
CA ILE A 52 -14.29 48.00 -31.02
C ILE A 52 -12.88 48.23 -30.48
N PRO A 53 -11.87 48.34 -31.37
CA PRO A 53 -10.51 48.57 -30.88
C PRO A 53 -10.47 49.89 -30.10
N VAL A 54 -9.60 49.96 -29.05
CA VAL A 54 -9.41 51.08 -28.13
C VAL A 54 -10.49 51.18 -27.02
N ILE A 55 -11.77 50.90 -27.29
CA ILE A 55 -12.87 51.04 -26.32
C ILE A 55 -13.11 49.69 -25.59
N ASP A 56 -13.08 48.61 -26.35
CA ASP A 56 -13.37 47.28 -25.86
C ASP A 56 -12.07 46.49 -25.57
N LEU A 57 -12.01 45.87 -24.40
CA LEU A 57 -10.95 44.95 -24.03
C LEU A 57 -11.54 43.54 -23.87
N LEU A 58 -10.96 42.57 -24.59
CA LEU A 58 -11.32 41.16 -24.47
C LEU A 58 -10.25 40.38 -23.69
N ARG A 59 -10.60 39.94 -22.50
CA ARG A 59 -9.73 39.05 -21.72
C ARG A 59 -10.15 37.61 -21.95
N ARG A 60 -9.24 36.78 -22.47
CA ARG A 60 -9.50 35.37 -22.76
C ARG A 60 -9.13 34.54 -21.55
N VAL A 61 -10.02 33.66 -21.09
CA VAL A 61 -9.84 32.76 -19.97
C VAL A 61 -9.98 31.32 -20.46
N SER A 62 -9.01 30.49 -20.21
CA SER A 62 -9.05 29.06 -20.55
C SER A 62 -9.94 28.30 -19.56
N LEU A 63 -10.84 27.47 -20.11
CA LEU A 63 -11.72 26.62 -19.33
C LEU A 63 -11.15 25.20 -19.13
N ARG A 64 -9.94 24.94 -19.65
CA ARG A 64 -9.28 23.64 -19.51
C ARG A 64 -8.81 23.43 -18.09
N ILE A 65 -8.66 22.16 -17.73
CA ILE A 65 -8.02 21.78 -16.48
C ILE A 65 -6.54 22.20 -16.54
N VAL A 66 -6.13 22.91 -15.52
CA VAL A 66 -4.74 23.33 -15.33
C VAL A 66 -4.15 22.51 -14.21
N THR A 67 -2.99 21.93 -14.46
CA THR A 67 -2.19 21.24 -13.47
C THR A 67 -1.24 22.23 -12.80
N MET A 68 -1.29 22.32 -11.49
CA MET A 68 -0.47 23.26 -10.72
C MET A 68 0.35 22.48 -9.68
N PRO A 69 1.68 22.46 -9.82
CA PRO A 69 2.53 21.88 -8.79
C PRO A 69 2.58 22.79 -7.56
N ILE A 70 2.35 22.20 -6.39
CA ILE A 70 2.53 22.82 -5.08
C ILE A 70 3.95 22.46 -4.62
N GLN A 71 4.77 23.48 -4.43
CA GLN A 71 6.17 23.31 -4.02
C GLN A 71 6.25 22.61 -2.66
N SER A 72 7.36 21.87 -2.48
CA SER A 72 7.65 21.18 -1.23
C SER A 72 7.60 22.13 -0.03
N GLN A 73 6.87 21.72 1.00
CA GLN A 73 6.69 22.46 2.24
C GLN A 73 7.21 21.62 3.40
N GLY A 74 8.11 22.21 4.21
CA GLY A 74 8.50 21.64 5.50
C GLY A 74 7.35 21.76 6.49
N ILE A 75 6.89 20.63 7.00
CA ILE A 75 5.74 20.51 7.89
C ILE A 75 6.14 19.65 9.08
N ILE A 76 5.66 20.03 10.27
CA ILE A 76 5.78 19.22 11.47
C ILE A 76 4.44 18.53 11.68
N THR A 77 4.44 17.21 11.69
CA THR A 77 3.26 16.37 11.93
C THR A 77 2.82 16.41 13.41
N ARG A 78 1.63 15.86 13.70
CA ARG A 78 1.10 15.79 15.07
C ARG A 78 2.01 15.01 16.04
N ASP A 79 2.74 14.03 15.55
CA ASP A 79 3.73 13.23 16.29
C ASP A 79 5.14 13.85 16.34
N ASN A 80 5.23 15.16 16.01
CA ASN A 80 6.44 15.98 16.08
C ASN A 80 7.58 15.52 15.15
N VAL A 81 7.22 14.95 13.99
CA VAL A 81 8.17 14.58 12.94
C VAL A 81 8.19 15.67 11.88
N SER A 82 9.38 16.16 11.51
CA SER A 82 9.54 17.11 10.42
C SER A 82 9.62 16.35 9.11
N ILE A 83 8.71 16.68 8.16
CA ILE A 83 8.63 16.08 6.84
C ILE A 83 8.52 17.17 5.78
N ASP A 84 9.03 16.89 4.58
CA ASP A 84 8.84 17.73 3.40
C ASP A 84 7.80 17.11 2.49
N VAL A 85 6.69 17.84 2.27
CA VAL A 85 5.56 17.33 1.48
C VAL A 85 5.34 18.21 0.26
N SER A 86 5.24 17.59 -0.91
CA SER A 86 4.83 18.22 -2.17
C SER A 86 3.52 17.64 -2.66
N ALA A 87 2.75 18.44 -3.41
CA ALA A 87 1.46 18.03 -3.95
C ALA A 87 1.24 18.61 -5.35
N VAL A 88 0.19 18.14 -6.01
CA VAL A 88 -0.28 18.66 -7.29
C VAL A 88 -1.78 18.94 -7.18
N ALA A 89 -2.20 20.13 -7.58
CA ALA A 89 -3.60 20.48 -7.66
C ALA A 89 -4.04 20.62 -9.12
N TYR A 90 -5.23 20.11 -9.41
CA TYR A 90 -5.88 20.22 -10.71
C TYR A 90 -7.13 21.11 -10.54
N PHE A 91 -7.17 22.19 -11.27
CA PHE A 91 -8.30 23.11 -11.21
C PHE A 91 -8.74 23.54 -12.60
N LYS A 92 -9.97 24.01 -12.71
CA LYS A 92 -10.53 24.60 -13.91
C LYS A 92 -11.36 25.83 -13.56
N VAL A 93 -11.38 26.80 -14.47
CA VAL A 93 -12.27 27.96 -14.35
C VAL A 93 -13.66 27.58 -14.87
N VAL A 94 -14.69 27.83 -14.06
CA VAL A 94 -16.10 27.61 -14.40
C VAL A 94 -16.76 28.95 -14.72
N ASP A 95 -16.48 29.97 -13.92
CA ASP A 95 -16.98 31.32 -14.15
C ASP A 95 -15.80 32.25 -14.52
N ALA A 96 -15.72 32.55 -15.84
CA ALA A 96 -14.67 33.40 -16.37
C ALA A 96 -14.77 34.86 -15.89
N VAL A 97 -15.99 35.37 -15.58
CA VAL A 97 -16.15 36.74 -15.07
C VAL A 97 -15.58 36.86 -13.68
N LYS A 98 -15.99 35.97 -12.78
CA LYS A 98 -15.49 35.95 -11.41
C LYS A 98 -13.97 35.77 -11.37
N SER A 99 -13.41 34.87 -12.20
CA SER A 99 -11.96 34.60 -12.23
C SER A 99 -11.10 35.79 -12.68
N VAL A 100 -11.71 36.77 -13.40
CA VAL A 100 -10.97 37.96 -13.86
C VAL A 100 -11.21 39.15 -12.95
N VAL A 101 -12.42 39.26 -12.35
CA VAL A 101 -12.83 40.40 -11.54
C VAL A 101 -12.47 40.24 -10.09
N ALA A 102 -12.64 39.02 -9.54
CA ALA A 102 -12.45 38.78 -8.12
C ALA A 102 -10.94 38.67 -7.73
N ILE A 103 -10.10 38.23 -8.66
CA ILE A 103 -8.70 38.00 -8.35
C ILE A 103 -7.80 38.31 -9.57
N GLU A 104 -6.64 38.88 -9.30
CA GLU A 104 -5.70 39.28 -10.35
C GLU A 104 -5.00 38.05 -10.99
N ASN A 105 -4.51 37.11 -10.16
CA ASN A 105 -3.80 35.92 -10.62
C ASN A 105 -4.34 34.68 -9.88
N VAL A 106 -5.25 33.98 -10.52
CA VAL A 106 -5.89 32.77 -10.02
C VAL A 106 -4.84 31.71 -9.62
N GLY A 107 -3.86 31.43 -10.49
CA GLY A 107 -2.87 30.40 -10.24
C GLY A 107 -1.98 30.69 -9.02
N ALA A 108 -1.49 31.92 -8.90
CA ALA A 108 -0.67 32.35 -7.78
C ALA A 108 -1.42 32.25 -6.45
N ALA A 109 -2.69 32.70 -6.45
CA ALA A 109 -3.51 32.69 -5.24
C ALA A 109 -3.89 31.27 -4.81
N ILE A 110 -4.29 30.39 -5.75
CA ILE A 110 -4.55 28.99 -5.44
C ILE A 110 -3.29 28.32 -4.89
N ASN A 111 -2.13 28.59 -5.49
CA ASN A 111 -0.85 28.03 -4.99
C ASN A 111 -0.58 28.43 -3.54
N GLN A 112 -0.76 29.72 -3.21
CA GLN A 112 -0.55 30.22 -1.86
C GLN A 112 -1.49 29.59 -0.83
N ILE A 113 -2.79 29.47 -1.18
CA ILE A 113 -3.77 28.84 -0.30
C ILE A 113 -3.50 27.34 -0.20
N ALA A 114 -3.16 26.69 -1.30
CA ALA A 114 -2.83 25.27 -1.31
C ALA A 114 -1.64 24.95 -0.39
N GLN A 115 -0.59 25.77 -0.42
CA GLN A 115 0.58 25.59 0.48
C GLN A 115 0.18 25.71 1.96
N THR A 116 -0.64 26.72 2.30
CA THR A 116 -1.10 26.93 3.68
C THR A 116 -2.08 25.85 4.13
N THR A 117 -2.97 25.40 3.25
CA THR A 117 -3.91 24.31 3.51
C THR A 117 -3.19 22.98 3.68
N LEU A 118 -2.22 22.69 2.79
CA LEU A 118 -1.37 21.51 2.88
C LEU A 118 -0.68 21.43 4.25
N ARG A 119 -0.05 22.53 4.68
CA ARG A 119 0.61 22.61 5.99
C ARG A 119 -0.38 22.39 7.13
N LYS A 120 -1.57 22.98 7.05
CA LYS A 120 -2.61 22.86 8.07
C LYS A 120 -3.12 21.43 8.20
N VAL A 121 -3.50 20.81 7.07
CA VAL A 121 -4.11 19.47 7.05
C VAL A 121 -3.07 18.41 7.44
N VAL A 122 -1.90 18.39 6.81
CA VAL A 122 -0.85 17.42 7.12
C VAL A 122 -0.35 17.57 8.56
N GLY A 123 -0.23 18.81 9.08
CA GLY A 123 0.16 19.05 10.47
C GLY A 123 -0.84 18.57 11.53
N GLN A 124 -2.08 18.27 11.16
CA GLN A 124 -3.10 17.69 12.04
C GLN A 124 -3.06 16.16 12.12
N HIS A 125 -2.36 15.51 11.20
CA HIS A 125 -2.22 14.06 11.11
C HIS A 125 -0.86 13.60 11.63
N THR A 126 -0.78 12.32 12.02
CA THR A 126 0.49 11.65 12.29
C THR A 126 1.18 11.27 10.99
N LEU A 127 2.46 10.95 11.07
CA LEU A 127 3.21 10.46 9.91
C LEU A 127 2.60 9.18 9.33
N ASP A 128 2.23 8.24 10.19
CA ASP A 128 1.63 6.97 9.78
C ASP A 128 0.28 7.18 9.09
N GLU A 129 -0.58 8.06 9.64
CA GLU A 129 -1.84 8.45 9.00
C GLU A 129 -1.60 9.13 7.65
N THR A 130 -0.58 9.98 7.55
CA THR A 130 -0.26 10.70 6.31
C THR A 130 0.21 9.76 5.21
N LEU A 131 0.90 8.67 5.55
CA LEU A 131 1.36 7.66 4.61
C LEU A 131 0.28 6.62 4.26
N ALA A 132 -0.55 6.24 5.24
CA ALA A 132 -1.55 5.18 5.08
C ALA A 132 -2.89 5.70 4.53
N GLU A 133 -3.32 6.91 4.94
CA GLU A 133 -4.62 7.49 4.60
C GLU A 133 -4.50 8.69 3.63
N THR A 134 -3.57 8.62 2.68
CA THR A 134 -3.28 9.68 1.72
C THR A 134 -4.54 10.17 0.98
N ASP A 135 -5.43 9.26 0.60
CA ASP A 135 -6.68 9.58 -0.11
C ASP A 135 -7.61 10.47 0.73
N ARG A 136 -7.71 10.21 2.02
CA ARG A 136 -8.52 11.00 2.94
C ARG A 136 -7.98 12.42 3.10
N ILE A 137 -6.66 12.54 3.18
CA ILE A 137 -5.97 13.83 3.27
C ILE A 137 -6.17 14.62 1.96
N ASN A 138 -6.02 13.98 0.80
CA ASN A 138 -6.26 14.56 -0.51
C ASN A 138 -7.68 15.13 -0.63
N LEU A 139 -8.69 14.37 -0.18
CA LEU A 139 -10.08 14.80 -0.16
C LEU A 139 -10.28 16.02 0.75
N SER A 140 -9.73 16.00 1.96
CA SER A 140 -9.85 17.13 2.91
C SER A 140 -9.20 18.40 2.37
N ILE A 141 -8.03 18.30 1.75
CA ILE A 141 -7.36 19.45 1.13
C ILE A 141 -8.21 19.98 -0.04
N ARG A 142 -8.70 19.08 -0.91
CA ARG A 142 -9.55 19.46 -2.03
C ARG A 142 -10.81 20.22 -1.57
N GLU A 143 -11.51 19.72 -0.56
CA GLU A 143 -12.73 20.35 -0.04
C GLU A 143 -12.46 21.76 0.50
N ILE A 144 -11.41 21.95 1.28
CA ILE A 144 -11.04 23.27 1.80
C ILE A 144 -10.69 24.23 0.67
N LEU A 145 -9.93 23.75 -0.34
CA LEU A 145 -9.56 24.56 -1.49
C LEU A 145 -10.78 24.92 -2.33
N ASP A 146 -11.66 23.96 -2.61
CA ASP A 146 -12.85 24.16 -3.45
C ASP A 146 -13.80 25.19 -2.83
N VAL A 147 -14.06 25.10 -1.53
CA VAL A 147 -14.86 26.10 -0.81
C VAL A 147 -14.25 27.50 -0.93
N THR A 148 -12.94 27.61 -0.77
CA THR A 148 -12.25 28.93 -0.80
C THR A 148 -12.19 29.50 -2.21
N THR A 149 -12.03 28.67 -3.26
CA THR A 149 -11.88 29.12 -4.64
C THR A 149 -13.20 29.28 -5.37
N SER A 150 -14.31 28.79 -4.79
CA SER A 150 -15.65 28.90 -5.41
C SER A 150 -16.07 30.35 -5.65
N ASP A 151 -15.73 31.26 -4.74
CA ASP A 151 -16.03 32.70 -4.87
C ASP A 151 -15.29 33.35 -6.06
N TRP A 152 -14.19 32.76 -6.50
CA TRP A 152 -13.41 33.20 -7.66
C TRP A 152 -13.88 32.55 -8.98
N GLY A 153 -14.93 31.72 -8.92
CA GLY A 153 -15.42 30.97 -10.07
C GLY A 153 -14.49 29.88 -10.56
N VAL A 154 -13.70 29.32 -9.65
CA VAL A 154 -12.75 28.22 -9.92
C VAL A 154 -13.17 27.00 -9.12
N VAL A 155 -13.09 25.83 -9.75
CA VAL A 155 -13.36 24.53 -9.11
C VAL A 155 -12.08 23.72 -9.07
N VAL A 156 -11.71 23.26 -7.89
CA VAL A 156 -10.59 22.34 -7.69
C VAL A 156 -11.09 20.90 -7.88
N THR A 157 -10.66 20.29 -8.99
CA THR A 157 -11.16 18.96 -9.39
C THR A 157 -10.51 17.86 -8.55
N LEU A 158 -9.19 17.94 -8.36
CA LEU A 158 -8.40 16.92 -7.69
C LEU A 158 -7.18 17.56 -7.03
N VAL A 159 -6.80 17.02 -5.88
CA VAL A 159 -5.51 17.31 -5.23
C VAL A 159 -4.88 15.99 -4.86
N GLU A 160 -3.61 15.85 -5.15
CA GLU A 160 -2.84 14.63 -4.86
C GLU A 160 -1.53 14.99 -4.20
N LEU A 161 -1.21 14.32 -3.11
CA LEU A 161 0.12 14.34 -2.53
C LEU A 161 1.06 13.59 -3.48
N LYS A 162 2.16 14.25 -3.86
CA LYS A 162 3.10 13.70 -4.84
C LYS A 162 4.25 12.97 -4.17
N ASP A 163 4.88 13.61 -3.19
CA ASP A 163 6.07 13.10 -2.54
C ASP A 163 6.09 13.54 -1.06
N ILE A 164 6.44 12.61 -0.20
CA ILE A 164 6.61 12.83 1.24
C ILE A 164 8.04 12.42 1.60
N GLN A 165 8.89 13.42 1.82
CA GLN A 165 10.29 13.20 2.14
C GLN A 165 10.51 13.25 3.64
N LEU A 166 11.14 12.20 4.14
CA LEU A 166 11.48 12.02 5.55
C LEU A 166 12.98 12.28 5.74
N PRO A 167 13.40 12.80 6.92
CA PRO A 167 14.80 12.83 7.29
C PRO A 167 15.44 11.43 7.27
N ASP A 168 16.71 11.34 6.87
CA ASP A 168 17.41 10.04 6.74
C ASP A 168 17.49 9.23 8.04
N SER A 169 17.54 9.91 9.18
CA SER A 169 17.48 9.27 10.50
C SER A 169 16.16 8.52 10.71
N MET A 170 15.05 9.13 10.29
CA MET A 170 13.71 8.56 10.43
C MET A 170 13.48 7.43 9.41
N LYS A 171 13.92 7.61 8.16
CA LYS A 171 13.89 6.52 7.15
C LYS A 171 14.56 5.26 7.67
N ARG A 172 15.74 5.40 8.30
CA ARG A 172 16.45 4.26 8.90
C ARG A 172 15.73 3.65 10.10
N ALA A 173 15.08 4.47 10.92
CA ALA A 173 14.29 3.98 12.05
C ALA A 173 13.07 3.20 11.58
N MET A 174 12.30 3.75 10.64
CA MET A 174 11.14 3.08 10.05
C MET A 174 11.50 1.80 9.30
N ALA A 175 12.64 1.79 8.59
CA ALA A 175 13.13 0.57 7.92
C ALA A 175 13.38 -0.55 8.92
N ARG A 176 14.07 -0.27 10.06
CA ARG A 176 14.30 -1.24 11.13
C ARG A 176 13.01 -1.71 11.79
N GLN A 177 12.06 -0.80 12.01
CA GLN A 177 10.75 -1.14 12.56
C GLN A 177 9.97 -2.06 11.62
N ALA A 178 9.94 -1.72 10.33
CA ALA A 178 9.27 -2.52 9.30
C ALA A 178 9.91 -3.92 9.15
N GLU A 179 11.25 -4.01 9.26
CA GLU A 179 11.98 -5.27 9.24
C GLU A 179 11.62 -6.14 10.46
N ALA A 180 11.64 -5.56 11.66
CA ALA A 180 11.26 -6.26 12.89
C ALA A 180 9.78 -6.72 12.87
N GLU A 181 8.89 -5.92 12.32
CA GLU A 181 7.47 -6.29 12.18
C GLU A 181 7.28 -7.42 11.17
N ARG A 182 8.01 -7.38 10.04
CA ARG A 182 7.99 -8.47 9.05
C ARG A 182 8.56 -9.75 9.64
N GLU A 183 9.66 -9.67 10.39
CA GLU A 183 10.26 -10.83 11.07
C GLU A 183 9.30 -11.42 12.11
N LYS A 184 8.66 -10.57 12.92
CA LYS A 184 7.62 -11.00 13.87
C LYS A 184 6.48 -11.73 13.15
N ARG A 185 5.96 -11.14 12.07
CA ARG A 185 4.87 -11.73 11.28
C ARG A 185 5.29 -13.05 10.63
N ALA A 186 6.50 -13.11 10.08
CA ALA A 186 7.05 -14.35 9.52
C ALA A 186 7.17 -15.46 10.57
N LYS A 187 7.64 -15.15 11.80
CA LYS A 187 7.70 -16.10 12.91
C LYS A 187 6.31 -16.60 13.33
N ILE A 188 5.32 -15.72 13.37
CA ILE A 188 3.92 -16.11 13.71
C ILE A 188 3.39 -17.06 12.63
N ILE A 189 3.51 -16.69 11.34
CA ILE A 189 3.06 -17.52 10.22
C ILE A 189 3.78 -18.89 10.21
N ALA A 190 5.09 -18.90 10.47
CA ALA A 190 5.84 -20.15 10.55
C ALA A 190 5.32 -21.03 11.70
N ALA A 191 5.13 -20.47 12.90
CA ALA A 191 4.63 -21.22 14.05
C ALA A 191 3.19 -21.73 13.83
N GLU A 192 2.32 -20.94 13.23
CA GLU A 192 0.96 -21.36 12.84
C GLU A 192 1.01 -22.47 11.79
N GLY A 193 1.93 -22.36 10.81
CA GLY A 193 2.18 -23.38 9.80
C GLY A 193 2.68 -24.68 10.40
N GLU A 194 3.62 -24.62 11.35
CA GLU A 194 4.13 -25.79 12.08
C GLU A 194 3.04 -26.44 12.93
N ALA A 195 2.22 -25.66 13.64
CA ALA A 195 1.11 -26.18 14.44
C ALA A 195 0.09 -26.90 13.56
N LEU A 196 -0.30 -26.29 12.42
CA LEU A 196 -1.21 -26.91 11.47
C LEU A 196 -0.62 -28.16 10.81
N ALA A 197 0.67 -28.14 10.48
CA ALA A 197 1.38 -29.30 9.94
C ALA A 197 1.45 -30.45 10.96
N ALA A 198 1.76 -30.13 12.24
CA ALA A 198 1.81 -31.12 13.30
C ALA A 198 0.45 -31.78 13.53
N ASP A 199 -0.66 -31.01 13.53
CA ASP A 199 -2.00 -31.55 13.62
C ASP A 199 -2.32 -32.53 12.46
N LYS A 200 -1.99 -32.11 11.22
CA LYS A 200 -2.20 -32.96 10.03
C LYS A 200 -1.30 -34.20 10.03
N LEU A 201 -0.07 -34.07 10.51
CA LEU A 201 0.85 -35.21 10.67
C LEU A 201 0.36 -36.16 11.76
N GLY A 202 -0.22 -35.65 12.87
CA GLY A 202 -0.83 -36.48 13.89
C GLY A 202 -1.98 -37.32 13.35
N ILE A 203 -2.91 -36.69 12.63
CA ILE A 203 -4.02 -37.38 11.96
C ILE A 203 -3.51 -38.43 10.96
N ALA A 204 -2.50 -38.05 10.17
CA ALA A 204 -1.89 -38.99 9.19
C ALA A 204 -1.19 -40.17 9.88
N ALA A 205 -0.53 -39.95 11.01
CA ALA A 205 0.08 -41.00 11.80
C ALA A 205 -0.95 -41.99 12.37
N ASP A 206 -2.08 -41.48 12.90
CA ASP A 206 -3.17 -42.31 13.40
C ASP A 206 -3.74 -43.21 12.30
N ILE A 207 -3.96 -42.67 11.10
CA ILE A 207 -4.43 -43.44 9.94
C ILE A 207 -3.41 -44.50 9.52
N MET A 208 -2.10 -44.17 9.52
CA MET A 208 -1.06 -45.10 9.15
C MET A 208 -0.87 -46.19 10.19
N MET A 209 -1.04 -45.91 11.47
CA MET A 209 -1.01 -46.93 12.53
C MET A 209 -2.16 -47.95 12.42
N ALA A 210 -3.34 -47.52 11.95
CA ALA A 210 -4.44 -48.43 11.66
C ALA A 210 -4.18 -49.38 10.47
N HIS A 211 -3.21 -49.03 9.58
CA HIS A 211 -2.87 -49.78 8.39
C HIS A 211 -1.36 -50.03 8.27
N PRO A 212 -0.82 -51.09 8.86
CA PRO A 212 0.64 -51.33 8.91
C PRO A 212 1.36 -51.40 7.57
N VAL A 213 0.66 -51.83 6.50
CA VAL A 213 1.21 -51.85 5.13
C VAL A 213 1.44 -50.41 4.59
N ALA A 214 0.62 -49.44 5.00
CA ALA A 214 0.78 -48.05 4.59
C ALA A 214 2.06 -47.42 5.15
N LEU A 215 2.46 -47.83 6.39
CA LEU A 215 3.71 -47.39 7.00
C LEU A 215 4.94 -47.88 6.21
N GLN A 216 4.90 -49.13 5.73
CA GLN A 216 5.99 -49.70 4.92
C GLN A 216 6.11 -48.99 3.56
N LEU A 217 4.97 -48.71 2.92
CA LEU A 217 4.95 -47.96 1.66
C LEU A 217 5.47 -46.53 1.86
N ARG A 218 5.13 -45.88 2.97
CA ARG A 218 5.62 -44.51 3.28
C ARG A 218 7.14 -44.51 3.51
N ASN A 219 7.69 -45.54 4.21
CA ASN A 219 9.12 -45.69 4.39
C ASN A 219 9.87 -45.87 3.06
N LEU A 220 9.31 -46.67 2.13
CA LEU A 220 9.85 -46.83 0.79
C LEU A 220 9.81 -45.55 -0.01
N GLN A 221 8.72 -44.78 0.13
CA GLN A 221 8.55 -43.50 -0.55
C GLN A 221 9.56 -42.46 -0.05
N SER A 222 9.79 -42.40 1.25
CA SER A 222 10.81 -41.51 1.84
C SER A 222 12.22 -41.88 1.40
N LEU A 223 12.50 -43.17 1.22
CA LEU A 223 13.79 -43.66 0.68
C LEU A 223 13.97 -43.23 -0.79
N VAL A 224 12.94 -43.28 -1.59
CA VAL A 224 12.96 -42.80 -2.99
C VAL A 224 13.22 -41.31 -3.03
N GLU A 225 12.52 -40.50 -2.19
CA GLU A 225 12.74 -39.07 -2.08
C GLU A 225 14.17 -38.68 -1.73
N ILE A 226 14.78 -39.38 -0.72
CA ILE A 226 16.18 -39.17 -0.34
C ILE A 226 17.14 -39.59 -1.48
N GLY A 227 16.78 -40.62 -2.25
CA GLY A 227 17.59 -41.14 -3.35
C GLY A 227 17.64 -40.25 -4.59
N VAL A 228 16.65 -39.36 -4.78
CA VAL A 228 16.58 -38.45 -5.94
C VAL A 228 17.60 -37.31 -5.81
N ASP A 229 17.97 -36.88 -4.62
CA ASP A 229 18.88 -35.76 -4.33
C ASP A 229 20.37 -36.13 -4.29
N LYS A 230 20.84 -37.02 -5.12
CA LYS A 230 22.29 -37.35 -5.35
C LYS A 230 23.20 -37.45 -4.11
N ASN A 231 22.67 -37.60 -2.92
CA ASN A 231 23.44 -37.80 -1.71
C ASN A 231 23.62 -39.30 -1.45
N THR A 232 24.87 -39.78 -1.56
CA THR A 232 25.26 -41.17 -1.45
C THR A 232 25.38 -41.73 -0.03
N THR A 233 25.06 -40.96 1.00
CA THR A 233 25.15 -41.41 2.39
C THR A 233 23.76 -41.32 3.05
N VAL A 234 23.07 -42.47 3.08
CA VAL A 234 21.80 -42.61 3.81
C VAL A 234 22.11 -43.07 5.21
N VAL A 235 22.01 -42.17 6.19
CA VAL A 235 22.08 -42.53 7.62
C VAL A 235 20.70 -43.01 8.05
N PHE A 236 20.50 -44.31 8.15
CA PHE A 236 19.28 -44.87 8.75
C PHE A 236 19.28 -44.57 10.25
N PRO A 237 18.32 -43.78 10.78
CA PRO A 237 18.01 -43.81 12.19
C PRO A 237 17.37 -45.16 12.46
N SER A 238 18.10 -46.01 13.19
CA SER A 238 17.80 -47.41 13.37
C SER A 238 16.59 -47.69 14.27
N PRO A 239 15.41 -47.96 13.73
CA PRO A 239 14.47 -48.83 14.44
C PRO A 239 14.65 -50.32 14.10
N ILE A 240 15.61 -50.63 13.18
CA ILE A 240 15.86 -52.04 12.76
C ILE A 240 16.54 -52.84 13.88
N MET A 241 17.24 -52.19 14.81
CA MET A 241 17.84 -52.87 15.96
C MET A 241 16.79 -53.37 16.95
N SER A 242 15.68 -52.66 17.17
CA SER A 242 14.63 -53.13 18.07
C SER A 242 13.87 -54.33 17.49
N THR A 243 13.68 -54.41 16.16
CA THR A 243 13.06 -55.56 15.49
C THR A 243 14.02 -56.79 15.51
N ILE A 244 15.32 -56.59 15.44
CA ILE A 244 16.30 -57.69 15.54
C ILE A 244 16.38 -58.17 17.00
N GLU A 245 16.31 -57.28 17.99
CA GLU A 245 16.23 -57.61 19.40
C GLU A 245 14.93 -58.35 19.76
N GLU A 246 13.79 -57.92 19.22
CA GLU A 246 12.50 -58.59 19.39
C GLU A 246 12.51 -59.97 18.71
N LEU A 247 13.08 -60.11 17.52
CA LEU A 247 13.23 -61.38 16.84
C LEU A 247 14.21 -62.31 17.60
N ALA A 248 15.29 -61.76 18.11
CA ALA A 248 16.25 -62.52 18.97
C ALA A 248 15.60 -62.98 20.29
N SER A 249 14.78 -62.10 20.90
CA SER A 249 14.02 -62.44 22.12
C SER A 249 12.94 -63.49 21.86
N PHE A 250 12.25 -63.41 20.70
CA PHE A 250 11.28 -64.41 20.27
C PHE A 250 11.97 -65.77 20.05
N MET A 251 13.07 -65.83 19.31
CA MET A 251 13.81 -67.07 19.09
C MET A 251 14.42 -67.67 20.39
N SER A 252 14.80 -66.84 21.35
CA SER A 252 15.26 -67.29 22.66
C SER A 252 14.12 -67.86 23.50
N ARG A 253 12.92 -67.29 23.44
CA ARG A 253 11.70 -67.85 24.10
C ARG A 253 11.29 -69.20 23.50
N GLU A 254 11.36 -69.36 22.18
CA GLU A 254 11.01 -70.59 21.51
C GLU A 254 12.02 -71.71 21.79
N ARG A 255 13.32 -71.39 21.92
CA ARG A 255 14.35 -72.32 22.39
C ARG A 255 14.13 -72.77 23.87
N GLN A 256 13.68 -71.85 24.73
CA GLN A 256 13.34 -72.17 26.10
C GLN A 256 12.05 -73.03 26.21
N ALA A 257 11.06 -72.77 25.36
CA ALA A 257 9.85 -73.59 25.31
C ALA A 257 10.14 -74.98 24.75
N GLY A 258 10.99 -75.11 23.73
CA GLY A 258 11.38 -76.40 23.19
C GLY A 258 12.28 -77.24 24.17
N GLY A 259 13.00 -76.60 25.10
CA GLY A 259 13.78 -77.24 26.13
C GLY A 259 12.98 -77.74 27.33
N ALA A 260 11.79 -77.26 27.54
CA ALA A 260 10.93 -77.65 28.68
C ALA A 260 10.14 -78.94 28.48
N VAL A 261 10.20 -79.54 27.29
CA VAL A 261 9.42 -80.77 26.98
C VAL A 261 10.18 -82.06 27.27
N GLN A 262 11.42 -81.99 27.80
CA GLN A 262 12.27 -83.19 28.08
C GLN A 262 12.72 -83.27 29.53
N GLN A 263 11.91 -83.09 30.52
CA GLN A 263 12.14 -83.56 31.87
C GLN A 263 10.83 -83.81 32.59
N GLU A 264 10.41 -85.08 32.58
CA GLU A 264 9.47 -85.67 33.52
C GLU A 264 10.28 -86.41 34.69
N PRO A 265 9.65 -86.90 35.75
CA PRO A 265 9.74 -86.34 37.09
C PRO A 265 10.43 -87.34 38.05
N GLY A 266 10.89 -86.82 39.10
CA GLY A 266 11.41 -87.72 40.19
C GLY A 266 11.61 -87.03 41.52
N GLN A 267 10.61 -87.24 42.40
CA GLN A 267 10.72 -87.40 43.85
C GLN A 267 11.26 -86.22 44.68
N SER A 268 10.42 -85.61 45.48
CA SER A 268 10.11 -86.06 46.87
C SER A 268 10.90 -85.36 47.97
N SER A 269 10.16 -84.71 48.81
CA SER A 269 10.31 -84.61 50.27
C SER A 269 11.11 -83.47 50.88
N ALA A 270 10.41 -82.71 51.65
CA ALA A 270 10.58 -82.41 53.08
C ALA A 270 11.17 -81.06 53.47
N GLU A 271 10.25 -80.37 54.15
CA GLU A 271 10.46 -79.70 55.47
C GLU A 271 11.32 -78.42 55.52
N GLY A 272 10.70 -77.48 56.12
CA GLY A 272 11.39 -76.35 56.76
C GLY A 272 10.65 -75.08 56.93
N VAL A 273 9.67 -75.08 57.80
CA VAL A 273 9.04 -73.98 58.50
C VAL A 273 10.05 -73.01 59.10
N THR A 274 9.87 -71.68 59.01
CA THR A 274 9.97 -70.67 60.09
C THR A 274 9.82 -69.25 59.52
N ILE A 275 8.79 -68.61 59.68
CA ILE A 275 8.23 -67.60 60.61
C ILE A 275 9.24 -66.43 60.88
N SER A 276 8.65 -65.26 60.77
CA SER A 276 8.90 -64.04 61.56
C SER A 276 9.52 -62.89 60.81
N ARG A 277 8.92 -61.83 60.68
CA ARG A 277 8.31 -60.75 61.48
C ARG A 277 8.87 -59.38 61.07
N ALA A 278 7.99 -58.59 60.66
CA ALA A 278 7.66 -57.25 61.19
C ALA A 278 8.69 -56.10 61.12
N GLY A 279 8.17 -54.98 60.77
CA GLY A 279 8.64 -53.63 61.12
C GLY A 279 8.62 -52.69 59.93
N ARG A 280 7.57 -51.97 59.65
CA ARG A 280 7.14 -50.67 60.22
C ARG A 280 8.16 -49.54 60.07
N SER A 281 7.75 -48.57 59.38
CA SER A 281 7.51 -47.13 59.66
C SER A 281 8.25 -46.24 58.69
N GLN A 282 7.45 -45.42 57.98
CA GLN A 282 7.09 -44.02 58.24
C GLN A 282 8.14 -42.97 57.89
N THR A 283 7.62 -42.05 57.11
CA THR A 283 7.83 -40.57 57.10
C THR A 283 9.15 -40.06 56.60
N LYS A 284 9.12 -39.27 55.56
CA LYS A 284 8.61 -37.90 55.47
C LYS A 284 8.39 -37.55 54.00
#